data_8eb3b47c09ce05387b89e17d3fa91ccb
#
_entry.id   8eb3b47c09ce05387b89e17d3fa91ccb
#
_cell.length_a   1.000
_cell.length_b   1.000
_cell.length_c   1.000
_cell.angle_alpha   90.00
_cell.angle_beta   90.00
_cell.angle_gamma   90.00
#
_symmetry.space_group_name_H-M   'P 1'
#
loop_
_entity.id
_entity.type
_entity.pdbx_description
1 polymer ?
#
loop_
_entity_poly.entity_id
_entity_poly.type
_entity_poly.pdbx_seq_one_letter_code
_entity_poly.pdbx_strand_id
1 'polypeptide(L)'
;MDRSAFAAWLERYVDAWRLNDAAAIGDLFSADARYAYDPFEEAVVGRAAIVASWLADPDEPGSWQADYEVLAIDGDTFVAHGRTRYLTDDRSAVDREFANVFVCRFDAEGRCREYTEYYMRKRPEAVPEE
;
A
#
# COMPACT_ATOMS: atom_id res chain seq x y z
N MET A 1 8.34 12.20 -12.20
CA MET A 1 8.10 11.86 -10.78
C MET A 1 9.36 12.19 -10.00
N ASP A 2 9.25 13.01 -9.01
CA ASP A 2 10.36 13.30 -8.10
C ASP A 2 9.98 12.87 -6.67
N ARG A 3 10.88 13.09 -5.70
CA ARG A 3 10.66 12.70 -4.30
C ARG A 3 9.39 13.31 -3.72
N SER A 4 9.17 14.60 -3.96
CA SER A 4 7.99 15.31 -3.45
C SER A 4 6.70 14.76 -4.07
N ALA A 5 6.69 14.51 -5.35
CA ALA A 5 5.54 13.95 -6.06
C ALA A 5 5.25 12.51 -5.60
N PHE A 6 6.29 11.73 -5.33
CA PHE A 6 6.11 10.38 -4.80
C PHE A 6 5.56 10.41 -3.37
N ALA A 7 6.06 11.32 -2.53
CA ALA A 7 5.52 11.49 -1.18
C ALA A 7 4.03 11.86 -1.22
N ALA A 8 3.63 12.76 -2.13
CA ALA A 8 2.22 13.12 -2.32
C ALA A 8 1.40 11.93 -2.84
N TRP A 9 1.97 11.10 -3.71
CA TRP A 9 1.31 9.88 -4.20
C TRP A 9 1.05 8.90 -3.04
N LEU A 10 2.01 8.73 -2.12
CA LEU A 10 1.84 7.88 -0.95
C LEU A 10 0.71 8.35 -0.05
N GLU A 11 0.57 9.67 0.15
CA GLU A 11 -0.56 10.23 0.90
C GLU A 11 -1.89 9.93 0.22
N ARG A 12 -1.98 10.10 -1.10
CA ARG A 12 -3.18 9.78 -1.88
C ARG A 12 -3.50 8.28 -1.84
N TYR A 13 -2.46 7.43 -1.82
CA TYR A 13 -2.61 5.99 -1.69
C TYR A 13 -3.31 5.62 -0.37
N VAL A 14 -2.84 6.18 0.74
CA VAL A 14 -3.43 5.94 2.06
C VAL A 14 -4.85 6.51 2.13
N ASP A 15 -5.08 7.69 1.59
CA ASP A 15 -6.41 8.31 1.57
C ASP A 15 -7.40 7.50 0.73
N ALA A 16 -7.00 7.03 -0.44
CA ALA A 16 -7.84 6.18 -1.29
C ALA A 16 -8.22 4.87 -0.60
N TRP A 17 -7.27 4.28 0.12
CA TRP A 17 -7.51 3.09 0.92
C TRP A 17 -8.51 3.37 2.06
N ARG A 18 -8.34 4.50 2.74
CA ARG A 18 -9.24 4.90 3.82
C ARG A 18 -10.66 5.15 3.35
N LEU A 19 -10.81 5.77 2.17
CA LEU A 19 -12.10 6.16 1.62
C LEU A 19 -12.83 5.02 0.89
N ASN A 20 -12.11 3.98 0.46
CA ASN A 20 -12.66 2.92 -0.40
C ASN A 20 -13.40 3.47 -1.63
N ASP A 21 -12.84 4.53 -2.22
CA ASP A 21 -13.44 5.24 -3.35
C ASP A 21 -12.81 4.76 -4.66
N ALA A 22 -13.62 4.19 -5.54
CA ALA A 22 -13.16 3.65 -6.81
C ALA A 22 -12.41 4.68 -7.68
N ALA A 23 -12.90 5.92 -7.73
CA ALA A 23 -12.26 6.97 -8.52
C ALA A 23 -10.88 7.35 -7.95
N ALA A 24 -10.79 7.49 -6.62
CA ALA A 24 -9.53 7.82 -5.96
C ALA A 24 -8.50 6.71 -6.12
N ILE A 25 -8.91 5.45 -6.00
CA ILE A 25 -8.03 4.29 -6.24
C ILE A 25 -7.56 4.29 -7.70
N GLY A 26 -8.48 4.45 -8.64
CA GLY A 26 -8.16 4.43 -10.07
C GLY A 26 -7.19 5.52 -10.50
N ASP A 27 -7.27 6.70 -9.90
CA ASP A 27 -6.37 7.82 -10.20
C ASP A 27 -4.91 7.57 -9.81
N LEU A 28 -4.65 6.59 -8.94
CA LEU A 28 -3.30 6.24 -8.52
C LEU A 28 -2.53 5.47 -9.60
N PHE A 29 -3.24 4.79 -10.51
CA PHE A 29 -2.64 3.79 -11.39
C PHE A 29 -2.85 4.13 -12.87
N SER A 30 -1.87 3.76 -13.70
CA SER A 30 -2.01 3.85 -15.15
C SER A 30 -3.04 2.81 -15.66
N ALA A 31 -3.53 3.02 -16.88
CA ALA A 31 -4.57 2.14 -17.45
C ALA A 31 -4.15 0.68 -17.53
N ASP A 32 -2.87 0.43 -17.77
CA ASP A 32 -2.27 -0.91 -17.90
C ASP A 32 -1.38 -1.30 -16.73
N ALA A 33 -1.58 -0.68 -15.58
CA ALA A 33 -0.75 -0.90 -14.40
C ALA A 33 -0.74 -2.36 -13.94
N ARG A 34 0.34 -2.73 -13.28
CA ARG A 34 0.52 -4.06 -12.67
C ARG A 34 0.68 -3.87 -11.17
N TYR A 35 -0.14 -4.56 -10.39
CA TYR A 35 -0.17 -4.44 -8.94
C TYR A 35 0.02 -5.81 -8.30
N ALA A 36 1.15 -6.03 -7.65
CA ALA A 36 1.44 -7.26 -6.93
C ALA A 36 1.34 -7.02 -5.42
N TYR A 37 0.43 -7.73 -4.77
CA TYR A 37 0.23 -7.65 -3.32
C TYR A 37 1.42 -8.20 -2.53
N ASP A 38 2.16 -9.14 -3.12
CA ASP A 38 3.43 -9.64 -2.62
C ASP A 38 4.26 -10.19 -3.79
N PRO A 39 5.59 -10.44 -3.59
CA PRO A 39 6.46 -10.83 -4.70
C PRO A 39 6.21 -12.25 -5.22
N PHE A 40 5.41 -13.06 -4.54
CA PHE A 40 5.12 -14.43 -4.96
C PHE A 40 3.83 -14.55 -5.75
N GLU A 41 2.91 -13.60 -5.61
CA GLU A 41 1.63 -13.62 -6.33
C GLU A 41 1.75 -12.97 -7.70
N GLU A 42 0.93 -13.47 -8.65
CA GLU A 42 0.80 -12.81 -9.94
C GLU A 42 0.22 -11.41 -9.75
N ALA A 43 0.72 -10.46 -10.52
CA ALA A 43 0.21 -9.11 -10.51
C ALA A 43 -1.22 -9.06 -11.04
N VAL A 44 -2.04 -8.22 -10.39
CA VAL A 44 -3.32 -7.81 -10.92
C VAL A 44 -3.04 -6.80 -12.03
N VAL A 45 -3.54 -7.04 -13.23
CA VAL A 45 -3.22 -6.25 -14.42
C VAL A 45 -4.40 -5.40 -14.85
N GLY A 46 -4.15 -4.10 -15.00
CA GLY A 46 -5.12 -3.12 -15.46
C GLY A 46 -5.83 -2.38 -14.35
N ARG A 47 -6.07 -1.09 -14.57
CA ARG A 47 -6.69 -0.19 -13.59
C ARG A 47 -8.02 -0.73 -13.06
N ALA A 48 -8.91 -1.16 -13.95
CA ALA A 48 -10.23 -1.64 -13.55
C ALA A 48 -10.13 -2.89 -12.64
N ALA A 49 -9.21 -3.81 -12.96
CA ALA A 49 -8.99 -5.00 -12.16
C ALA A 49 -8.38 -4.66 -10.79
N ILE A 50 -7.48 -3.67 -10.75
CA ILE A 50 -6.87 -3.21 -9.50
C ILE A 50 -7.94 -2.58 -8.59
N VAL A 51 -8.77 -1.71 -9.13
CA VAL A 51 -9.88 -1.10 -8.38
C VAL A 51 -10.82 -2.18 -7.84
N ALA A 52 -11.21 -3.13 -8.69
CA ALA A 52 -12.10 -4.24 -8.28
C ALA A 52 -11.46 -5.08 -7.18
N SER A 53 -10.16 -5.34 -7.28
CA SER A 53 -9.40 -6.10 -6.28
C SER A 53 -9.38 -5.39 -4.92
N TRP A 54 -9.15 -4.08 -4.90
CA TRP A 54 -9.14 -3.29 -3.67
C TRP A 54 -10.50 -3.27 -2.99
N LEU A 55 -11.58 -3.23 -3.79
CA LEU A 55 -12.94 -3.11 -3.28
C LEU A 55 -13.63 -4.45 -3.02
N ALA A 56 -12.98 -5.58 -3.36
CA ALA A 56 -13.56 -6.90 -3.16
C ALA A 56 -13.70 -7.26 -1.68
N ASP A 57 -12.73 -6.83 -0.85
CA ASP A 57 -12.73 -7.07 0.59
C ASP A 57 -12.10 -5.85 1.28
N PRO A 58 -12.82 -4.72 1.30
CA PRO A 58 -12.26 -3.47 1.80
C PRO A 58 -12.12 -3.49 3.32
N ASP A 59 -11.03 -2.91 3.79
CA ASP A 59 -10.84 -2.70 5.22
C ASP A 59 -11.83 -1.66 5.73
N GLU A 60 -12.40 -1.91 6.89
CA GLU A 60 -13.35 -1.01 7.50
C GLU A 60 -12.67 0.30 7.92
N PRO A 61 -13.26 1.47 7.65
CA PRO A 61 -12.68 2.74 8.07
C PRO A 61 -12.41 2.77 9.57
N GLY A 62 -11.21 3.23 9.94
CA GLY A 62 -10.79 3.30 11.34
C GLY A 62 -10.25 1.99 11.90
N SER A 63 -10.26 0.89 11.14
CA SER A 63 -9.76 -0.41 11.60
C SER A 63 -8.23 -0.57 11.46
N TRP A 64 -7.57 0.40 10.85
CA TRP A 64 -6.13 0.36 10.59
C TRP A 64 -5.49 1.74 10.61
N GLN A 65 -4.16 1.76 10.75
CA GLN A 65 -3.32 2.96 10.66
C GLN A 65 -2.12 2.62 9.79
N ALA A 66 -1.68 3.55 8.96
CA ALA A 66 -0.53 3.36 8.09
C ALA A 66 0.28 4.64 7.96
N ASP A 67 1.60 4.48 7.97
CA ASP A 67 2.56 5.56 7.76
C ASP A 67 3.62 5.07 6.78
N TYR A 68 3.70 5.71 5.62
CA TYR A 68 4.68 5.37 4.59
C TYR A 68 5.46 6.61 4.17
N GLU A 69 6.75 6.43 3.92
CA GLU A 69 7.62 7.52 3.47
C GLU A 69 8.56 7.05 2.36
N VAL A 70 9.09 8.00 1.63
CA VAL A 70 10.06 7.73 0.57
C VAL A 70 11.36 7.25 1.19
N LEU A 71 11.82 6.07 0.79
CA LEU A 71 13.10 5.51 1.24
C LEU A 71 14.23 5.82 0.27
N ALA A 72 14.02 5.57 -1.02
CA ALA A 72 15.04 5.72 -2.04
C ALA A 72 14.44 5.90 -3.42
N ILE A 73 15.20 6.52 -4.30
CA ILE A 73 14.87 6.67 -5.72
C ILE A 73 16.14 6.38 -6.51
N ASP A 74 16.04 5.48 -7.48
CA ASP A 74 17.13 5.17 -8.40
C ASP A 74 16.57 5.09 -9.82
N GLY A 75 16.85 6.12 -10.62
CA GLY A 75 16.31 6.22 -11.98
C GLY A 75 14.78 6.24 -11.97
N ASP A 76 14.16 5.25 -12.60
CA ASP A 76 12.69 5.10 -12.64
C ASP A 76 12.13 4.17 -11.57
N THR A 77 12.97 3.75 -10.62
CA THR A 77 12.57 2.90 -9.49
C THR A 77 12.40 3.74 -8.23
N PHE A 78 11.21 3.68 -7.65
CA PHE A 78 10.82 4.46 -6.47
C PHE A 78 10.49 3.49 -5.34
N VAL A 79 11.15 3.66 -4.19
CA VAL A 79 10.99 2.75 -3.05
C VAL A 79 10.46 3.54 -1.86
N ALA A 80 9.38 3.06 -1.29
CA ALA A 80 8.81 3.56 -0.05
C ALA A 80 8.86 2.49 1.02
N HIS A 81 8.83 2.90 2.28
CA HIS A 81 8.73 1.97 3.40
C HIS A 81 7.86 2.57 4.52
N GLY A 82 7.45 1.73 5.43
CA GLY A 82 6.68 2.18 6.57
C GLY A 82 6.06 1.05 7.36
N ARG A 83 4.99 1.38 8.05
CA ARG A 83 4.29 0.46 8.94
C ARG A 83 2.80 0.48 8.68
N THR A 84 2.18 -0.68 8.83
CA THR A 84 0.73 -0.82 8.84
C THR A 84 0.32 -1.51 10.12
N ARG A 85 -0.66 -0.94 10.82
CA ARG A 85 -1.20 -1.50 12.07
C ARG A 85 -2.67 -1.74 11.90
N TYR A 86 -3.10 -2.98 12.11
CA TYR A 86 -4.51 -3.33 12.17
C TYR A 86 -4.94 -3.38 13.61
N LEU A 87 -6.06 -2.73 13.91
CA LEU A 87 -6.53 -2.56 15.27
C LEU A 87 -7.48 -3.70 15.65
N THR A 88 -7.63 -3.91 16.95
CA THR A 88 -8.66 -4.82 17.48
C THR A 88 -10.06 -4.29 17.15
N ASP A 89 -11.08 -5.14 17.26
CA ASP A 89 -12.46 -4.77 16.90
C ASP A 89 -12.97 -3.54 17.66
N ASP A 90 -12.57 -3.38 18.92
CA ASP A 90 -12.92 -2.22 19.72
C ASP A 90 -11.98 -1.02 19.52
N ARG A 91 -10.98 -1.17 18.66
CA ARG A 91 -9.96 -0.17 18.30
C ARG A 91 -9.09 0.32 19.47
N SER A 92 -9.05 -0.45 20.55
CA SER A 92 -8.30 -0.08 21.74
C SER A 92 -6.83 -0.46 21.71
N ALA A 93 -6.45 -1.38 20.83
CA ALA A 93 -5.10 -1.90 20.74
C ALA A 93 -4.75 -2.33 19.33
N VAL A 94 -3.45 -2.55 19.08
CA VAL A 94 -2.96 -3.11 17.82
C VAL A 94 -3.10 -4.63 17.85
N ASP A 95 -3.80 -5.19 16.87
CA ASP A 95 -3.94 -6.63 16.69
C ASP A 95 -2.78 -7.22 15.90
N ARG A 96 -2.44 -6.58 14.77
CA ARG A 96 -1.36 -7.00 13.88
C ARG A 96 -0.58 -5.79 13.40
N GLU A 97 0.73 -5.94 13.27
CA GLU A 97 1.58 -4.90 12.71
C GLU A 97 2.49 -5.47 11.64
N PHE A 98 2.68 -4.70 10.57
CA PHE A 98 3.53 -5.06 9.44
C PHE A 98 4.55 -3.98 9.18
N ALA A 99 5.76 -4.40 8.79
CA ALA A 99 6.73 -3.54 8.12
C ALA A 99 6.54 -3.72 6.62
N ASN A 100 6.45 -2.63 5.88
CA ASN A 100 6.13 -2.64 4.45
C ASN A 100 7.22 -1.95 3.65
N VAL A 101 7.49 -2.49 2.46
CA VAL A 101 8.32 -1.86 1.43
C VAL A 101 7.53 -1.91 0.13
N PHE A 102 7.42 -0.77 -0.55
CA PHE A 102 6.79 -0.69 -1.86
C PHE A 102 7.84 -0.35 -2.91
N VAL A 103 7.90 -1.13 -3.97
CA VAL A 103 8.74 -0.86 -5.13
C VAL A 103 7.81 -0.46 -6.28
N CYS A 104 7.97 0.76 -6.76
CA CYS A 104 7.04 1.38 -7.70
C CYS A 104 7.76 1.93 -8.91
N ARG A 105 7.04 1.97 -10.05
CA ARG A 105 7.42 2.70 -11.23
C ARG A 105 6.23 3.53 -11.70
N PHE A 106 6.50 4.70 -12.23
CA PHE A 106 5.48 5.67 -12.62
C PHE A 106 5.56 6.01 -14.10
N ASP A 107 4.43 6.39 -14.68
CA ASP A 107 4.39 6.93 -16.02
C ASP A 107 4.68 8.44 -16.02
N ALA A 108 4.67 9.04 -17.22
CA ALA A 108 4.95 10.48 -17.38
C ALA A 108 3.88 11.36 -16.72
N GLU A 109 2.69 10.84 -16.44
CA GLU A 109 1.58 11.56 -15.83
C GLU A 109 1.56 11.43 -14.30
N GLY A 110 2.51 10.70 -13.73
CA GLY A 110 2.60 10.50 -12.29
C GLY A 110 1.67 9.41 -11.76
N ARG A 111 1.15 8.53 -12.63
CA ARG A 111 0.39 7.36 -12.23
C ARG A 111 1.31 6.17 -12.14
N CYS A 112 1.07 5.33 -11.13
CA CYS A 112 1.86 4.13 -10.92
C CYS A 112 1.54 3.10 -12.01
N ARG A 113 2.59 2.61 -12.69
CA ARG A 113 2.45 1.58 -13.72
C ARG A 113 2.90 0.20 -13.25
N GLU A 114 3.75 0.15 -12.23
CA GLU A 114 4.17 -1.10 -11.59
C GLU A 114 4.28 -0.89 -10.08
N TYR A 115 3.71 -1.79 -9.33
CA TYR A 115 3.70 -1.76 -7.87
C TYR A 115 3.91 -3.17 -7.36
N THR A 116 4.88 -3.34 -6.46
CA THR A 116 5.09 -4.60 -5.74
C THR A 116 5.29 -4.30 -4.27
N GLU A 117 4.53 -4.96 -3.43
CA GLU A 117 4.68 -4.84 -1.98
C GLU A 117 5.52 -6.00 -1.45
N TYR A 118 6.42 -5.66 -0.52
CA TYR A 118 7.15 -6.61 0.31
C TYR A 118 6.77 -6.32 1.74
N TYR A 119 6.32 -7.30 2.48
CA TYR A 119 5.92 -7.07 3.86
C TYR A 119 6.37 -8.18 4.79
N MET A 120 6.54 -7.81 6.06
CA MET A 120 6.85 -8.76 7.12
C MET A 120 5.95 -8.45 8.32
N ARG A 121 5.25 -9.46 8.80
CA ARG A 121 4.45 -9.34 10.00
C ARG A 121 5.35 -9.34 11.22
N LYS A 122 5.12 -8.39 12.13
CA LYS A 122 5.79 -8.38 13.43
C LYS A 122 5.42 -9.64 14.18
N ARG A 123 6.41 -10.33 14.71
CA ARG A 123 6.17 -11.52 15.52
C ARG A 123 5.48 -11.15 16.82
N PRO A 124 4.51 -11.95 17.27
CA PRO A 124 3.94 -11.76 18.61
C PRO A 124 5.05 -11.86 19.66
N GLU A 125 4.90 -11.09 20.73
CA GLU A 125 5.83 -11.19 21.85
C GLU A 125 5.78 -12.61 22.45
N ALA A 126 6.97 -13.15 22.78
CA ALA A 126 7.04 -14.43 23.42
C ALA A 126 6.39 -14.35 24.80
N VAL A 127 5.47 -15.29 25.07
CA VAL A 127 4.92 -15.41 26.41
C VAL A 127 5.97 -16.07 27.29
N PRO A 128 6.35 -15.44 28.41
CA PRO A 128 7.33 -16.07 29.32
C PRO A 128 6.82 -17.43 29.80
N GLU A 129 7.69 -18.43 29.73
CA GLU A 129 7.41 -19.72 30.34
C GLU A 129 7.44 -19.56 31.87
N GLU A 130 6.41 -20.09 32.52
CA GLU A 130 6.37 -20.11 33.97
C GLU A 130 7.03 -21.36 34.54
#